data_cd45bf157240511e116d477ec50f1477
#
_entry.id   cd45bf157240511e116d477ec50f1477
#
_cell.length_a   1.000
_cell.length_b   1.000
_cell.length_c   1.000
_cell.angle_alpha   90.00
_cell.angle_beta   90.00
_cell.angle_gamma   90.00
#
_symmetry.space_group_name_H-M   'P 1'
#
loop_
_entity.id
_entity.type
_entity.pdbx_description
1 polymer ?
#
loop_
_entity_poly.entity_id
_entity_poly.type
_entity_poly.pdbx_seq_one_letter_code
_entity_poly.pdbx_strand_id
1 'polypeptide(L)'
;MYILVGSVTTATRLKKAAEKIIGFPAYVVHTPSALNQGRCSYSVRVDDRALNEIRKIAGDNEIPIRRIYIERTVNGERVYDVVS
;
A
#
# COMPACT_ATOMS: atom_id res chain seq x y z
N MET A 1 3.67 -2.05 5.27
CA MET A 1 2.21 -1.80 5.07
C MET A 1 1.78 -2.18 3.67
N TYR A 2 0.50 -2.37 3.51
CA TYR A 2 -0.12 -2.66 2.22
C TYR A 2 -1.03 -1.52 1.83
N ILE A 3 -0.83 -0.99 0.63
CA ILE A 3 -1.63 0.11 0.10
C ILE A 3 -2.48 -0.47 -1.03
N LEU A 4 -3.78 -0.60 -0.77
CA LEU A 4 -4.70 -1.20 -1.72
C LEU A 4 -5.13 -0.17 -2.76
N VAL A 5 -4.99 -0.56 -4.02
CA VAL A 5 -5.33 0.30 -5.16
C VAL A 5 -6.19 -0.47 -6.15
N GLY A 6 -6.81 0.25 -7.08
CA GLY A 6 -7.80 -0.33 -7.98
C GLY A 6 -7.24 -1.07 -9.20
N SER A 7 -5.95 -0.88 -9.52
CA SER A 7 -5.37 -1.48 -10.72
C SER A 7 -3.87 -1.60 -10.59
N VAL A 8 -3.28 -2.46 -11.44
CA VAL A 8 -1.83 -2.62 -11.51
C VAL A 8 -1.15 -1.33 -12.01
N THR A 9 -1.82 -0.58 -12.87
CA THR A 9 -1.31 0.70 -13.37
C THR A 9 -1.16 1.70 -12.23
N THR A 10 -2.17 1.82 -11.39
CA THR A 10 -2.13 2.69 -10.21
C THR A 10 -1.05 2.24 -9.22
N ALA A 11 -0.95 0.92 -9.00
CA ALA A 11 0.09 0.35 -8.13
C ALA A 11 1.49 0.69 -8.63
N THR A 12 1.72 0.58 -9.93
CA THR A 12 3.00 0.90 -10.55
C THR A 12 3.34 2.38 -10.41
N ARG A 13 2.37 3.26 -10.60
CA ARG A 13 2.56 4.70 -10.41
C ARG A 13 2.96 5.02 -8.97
N LEU A 14 2.27 4.43 -8.01
CA LEU A 14 2.57 4.65 -6.59
C LEU A 14 3.94 4.10 -6.22
N LYS A 15 4.27 2.90 -6.70
CA LYS A 15 5.60 2.31 -6.49
C LYS A 15 6.70 3.24 -7.00
N LYS A 16 6.59 3.71 -8.22
CA LYS A 16 7.60 4.61 -8.81
C LYS A 16 7.73 5.90 -8.03
N ALA A 17 6.61 6.49 -7.61
CA ALA A 17 6.62 7.71 -6.82
C ALA A 17 7.29 7.48 -5.46
N ALA A 18 6.99 6.38 -4.79
CA ALA A 18 7.58 6.05 -3.51
C ALA A 18 9.11 5.89 -3.63
N GLU A 19 9.57 5.15 -4.61
CA GLU A 19 11.00 4.91 -4.79
C GLU A 19 11.75 6.17 -5.22
N LYS A 20 11.16 6.96 -6.11
CA LYS A 20 11.82 8.14 -6.68
C LYS A 20 11.80 9.34 -5.74
N ILE A 21 10.70 9.59 -5.06
CA ILE A 21 10.49 10.80 -4.26
C ILE A 21 10.87 10.57 -2.80
N ILE A 22 10.48 9.45 -2.23
CA ILE A 22 10.71 9.16 -0.81
C ILE A 22 12.00 8.37 -0.59
N GLY A 23 12.38 7.54 -1.57
CA GLY A 23 13.55 6.69 -1.47
C GLY A 23 13.33 5.38 -0.72
N PHE A 24 12.09 5.01 -0.41
CA PHE A 24 11.78 3.72 0.17
C PHE A 24 11.53 2.69 -0.92
N PRO A 25 12.12 1.48 -0.82
CA PRO A 25 11.78 0.39 -1.72
C PRO A 25 10.28 0.07 -1.62
N ALA A 26 9.65 -0.13 -2.77
CA ALA A 26 8.24 -0.48 -2.83
C ALA A 26 8.03 -1.61 -3.83
N TYR A 27 7.05 -2.46 -3.56
CA TYR A 27 6.80 -3.64 -4.39
C TYR A 27 5.33 -3.72 -4.75
N VAL A 28 5.05 -3.98 -6.02
CA VAL A 28 3.70 -4.29 -6.46
C VAL A 28 3.47 -5.77 -6.18
N VAL A 29 2.48 -6.08 -5.37
CA VAL A 29 2.17 -7.44 -4.96
C VAL A 29 0.69 -7.74 -5.15
N HIS A 30 0.32 -9.01 -5.20
CA HIS A 30 -1.08 -9.39 -5.09
C HIS A 30 -1.56 -9.09 -3.68
N THR A 31 -2.75 -8.53 -3.57
CA THR A 31 -3.35 -8.23 -2.27
C THR A 31 -3.54 -9.53 -1.50
N PRO A 32 -3.06 -9.59 -0.23
CA PRO A 32 -3.30 -10.76 0.61
C PRO A 32 -4.79 -11.11 0.66
N SER A 33 -5.12 -12.39 0.63
CA SER A 33 -6.51 -12.85 0.59
C SER A 33 -7.33 -12.34 1.77
N ALA A 34 -6.72 -12.15 2.93
CA ALA A 34 -7.37 -11.58 4.11
C ALA A 34 -7.85 -10.15 3.90
N LEU A 35 -7.24 -9.40 2.98
CA LEU A 35 -7.57 -8.01 2.68
C LEU A 35 -8.34 -7.86 1.38
N ASN A 36 -8.37 -8.90 0.56
CA ASN A 36 -9.00 -8.84 -0.75
C ASN A 36 -10.49 -9.20 -0.64
N GLN A 37 -11.33 -8.18 -0.78
CA GLN A 37 -12.78 -8.36 -0.78
C GLN A 37 -13.33 -8.48 -2.21
N GLY A 38 -12.54 -9.07 -3.09
CA GLY A 38 -12.93 -9.32 -4.49
C GLY A 38 -12.72 -8.14 -5.43
N ARG A 39 -12.16 -7.03 -4.96
CA ARG A 39 -12.03 -5.80 -5.76
C ARG A 39 -10.64 -5.22 -5.87
N CYS A 40 -9.77 -5.47 -4.90
CA CYS A 40 -8.43 -4.92 -4.88
C CYS A 40 -7.42 -6.04 -5.06
N SER A 41 -7.16 -6.42 -6.32
CA SER A 41 -6.25 -7.51 -6.63
C SER A 41 -4.78 -7.17 -6.43
N TYR A 42 -4.45 -5.89 -6.49
CA TYR A 42 -3.06 -5.43 -6.38
C TYR A 42 -2.88 -4.44 -5.26
N SER A 43 -1.71 -4.51 -4.63
CA SER A 43 -1.33 -3.60 -3.55
C SER A 43 0.12 -3.18 -3.73
N VAL A 44 0.50 -2.08 -3.10
CA VAL A 44 1.90 -1.68 -2.99
C VAL A 44 2.34 -1.98 -1.57
N ARG A 45 3.38 -2.79 -1.45
CA ARG A 45 4.00 -3.09 -0.17
C ARG A 45 5.20 -2.17 0.03
N VAL A 46 5.20 -1.43 1.13
CA VAL A 46 6.24 -0.47 1.45
C VAL A 46 6.39 -0.38 2.97
N ASP A 47 7.53 0.13 3.44
CA ASP A 47 7.80 0.28 4.87
C ASP A 47 6.76 1.17 5.56
N ASP A 48 6.34 0.79 6.76
CA ASP A 48 5.34 1.53 7.54
C ASP A 48 5.77 2.96 7.83
N ARG A 49 7.07 3.21 7.91
CA ARG A 49 7.61 4.55 8.16
C ARG A 49 7.31 5.54 7.04
N ALA A 50 6.94 5.05 5.87
CA ALA A 50 6.62 5.88 4.71
C ALA A 50 5.16 6.36 4.69
N LEU A 51 4.36 6.06 5.71
CA LEU A 51 2.92 6.32 5.69
C LEU A 51 2.57 7.78 5.38
N ASN A 52 3.16 8.72 6.10
CA ASN A 52 2.84 10.15 5.93
C ASN A 52 3.26 10.65 4.54
N GLU A 53 4.45 10.24 4.10
CA GLU A 53 4.99 10.61 2.79
C GLU A 53 4.16 10.02 1.67
N ILE A 54 3.71 8.77 1.82
CA ILE A 54 2.85 8.11 0.86
C ILE A 54 1.51 8.85 0.72
N ARG A 55 0.91 9.24 1.83
CA ARG A 55 -0.34 10.02 1.80
C ARG A 55 -0.16 11.33 1.07
N LYS A 56 0.93 12.03 1.34
CA LYS A 56 1.23 13.29 0.69
C LYS A 56 1.45 13.12 -0.81
N ILE A 57 2.26 12.14 -1.20
CA ILE A 57 2.54 11.88 -2.62
C ILE A 57 1.29 11.47 -3.37
N ALA A 58 0.48 10.62 -2.77
CA ALA A 58 -0.76 10.19 -3.41
C ALA A 58 -1.70 11.37 -3.64
N GLY A 59 -1.81 12.27 -2.66
CA GLY A 59 -2.59 13.49 -2.81
C GLY A 59 -2.04 14.43 -3.87
N ASP A 60 -0.73 14.69 -3.84
CA ASP A 60 -0.08 15.63 -4.75
C ASP A 60 -0.10 15.13 -6.21
N ASN A 61 -0.06 13.84 -6.42
CA ASN A 61 -0.03 13.22 -7.76
C ASN A 61 -1.37 12.63 -8.18
N GLU A 62 -2.41 12.86 -7.39
CA GLU A 62 -3.75 12.35 -7.67
C GLU A 62 -3.77 10.83 -7.92
N ILE A 63 -3.05 10.09 -7.06
CA ILE A 63 -3.04 8.63 -7.11
C ILE A 63 -4.11 8.11 -6.17
N PRO A 64 -5.18 7.49 -6.67
CA PRO A 64 -6.26 7.02 -5.81
C PRO A 64 -5.83 5.81 -4.98
N ILE A 65 -5.97 5.94 -3.66
CA ILE A 65 -5.71 4.86 -2.70
C ILE A 65 -7.05 4.45 -2.10
N ARG A 66 -7.31 3.15 -2.07
CA ARG A 66 -8.56 2.64 -1.50
C ARG A 66 -8.46 2.44 0.00
N ARG A 67 -7.38 1.77 0.46
CA ARG A 67 -7.15 1.51 1.87
C ARG A 67 -5.67 1.35 2.13
N ILE A 68 -5.27 1.57 3.38
CA ILE A 68 -3.92 1.29 3.85
C ILE A 68 -4.03 0.40 5.08
N TYR A 69 -3.30 -0.71 5.07
CA TYR A 69 -3.23 -1.65 6.19
C TYR A 69 -1.80 -1.80 6.68
N ILE A 70 -1.65 -1.84 8.01
CA ILE A 70 -0.39 -2.20 8.64
C ILE A 70 -0.49 -3.64 9.12
N GLU A 71 0.49 -4.46 8.76
CA GLU A 71 0.57 -5.85 9.18
C GLU A 71 1.26 -5.93 10.54
N ARG A 72 0.65 -6.67 11.46
CA ARG A 72 1.23 -7.00 12.75
C ARG A 72 1.22 -8.51 12.95
N THR A 73 2.11 -9.01 13.81
CA THR A 73 2.06 -10.39 14.26
C THR A 73 1.60 -10.41 15.70
N VAL A 74 0.51 -11.12 15.97
CA VAL A 74 -0.05 -11.28 17.31
C VAL A 74 -0.20 -12.78 17.58
N ASN A 75 0.48 -13.28 18.60
CA ASN A 75 0.45 -14.70 18.98
C ASN A 75 0.77 -15.64 17.81
N GLY A 76 1.73 -15.24 16.96
CA GLY A 76 2.14 -16.02 15.79
C GLY A 76 1.24 -15.86 14.58
N GLU A 77 0.15 -15.10 14.68
CA GLU A 77 -0.76 -14.87 13.57
C GLU A 77 -0.62 -13.46 13.00
N ARG A 78 -0.82 -13.33 11.69
CA ARG A 78 -0.80 -12.03 11.03
C ARG A 78 -2.13 -11.34 11.21
N VAL A 79 -2.07 -10.10 11.67
CA VAL A 79 -3.23 -9.23 11.85
C VAL A 79 -3.01 -7.96 11.04
N TYR A 80 -4.06 -7.48 10.40
CA TYR A 80 -4.00 -6.27 9.57
C TYR A 80 -4.88 -5.18 10.16
N ASP A 81 -4.29 -4.04 10.46
CA ASP A 81 -5.00 -2.88 11.00
C ASP A 81 -5.20 -1.84 9.92
N VAL A 82 -6.42 -1.34 9.79
CA VAL A 82 -6.73 -0.25 8.88
C VAL A 82 -6.19 1.05 9.49
N VAL A 83 -5.42 1.80 8.71
CA VAL A 83 -4.89 3.11 9.13
C VAL A 83 -5.38 4.25 8.25
N SER A 84 -6.19 3.95 7.29
CA SER A 84 -6.74 4.95 6.38
C SER A 84 -8.02 4.45 5.73
#